data_6a3e72154a45b1f3e30ada9b2bc148fd
#
_entry.id   6a3e72154a45b1f3e30ada9b2bc148fd
#
_cell.length_a   1.000
_cell.length_b   1.000
_cell.length_c   1.000
_cell.angle_alpha   90.00
_cell.angle_beta   90.00
_cell.angle_gamma   90.00
#
_symmetry.space_group_name_H-M   'P 1'
#
loop_
_entity.id
_entity.type
_entity.pdbx_description
1 polymer ?
#
loop_
_entity_poly.entity_id
_entity_poly.type
_entity_poly.pdbx_seq_one_letter_code
_entity_poly.pdbx_strand_id
1 'polypeptide(L)'
;MQSAGRSWDEVEIARVFRSTVRSSDVPLAESAFAMAALVRLAMVDAGFDGGRVDLDMIGQLARLDELAAAVEVPTSFGVARALFESGRFRGDAVDYYDPRNSFLDVVLDRGVGLPITLSVLMIEVAARVGVDVRGIGLPGHFVVGELDGLARIPARFFDPFHGGEALDATGCRELVSRLAGGPIVIPSEAWYPSSNVAIVERMLNNQKAYWMARTRSGDLNASSVLGAVMWARSCLPSIGDRERGEWLRAIAPLN
;
A
#
# COMPACT_ATOMS: atom_id res chain seq x y z
N MET A 1 29.02 6.49 -19.52
CA MET A 1 28.57 5.14 -19.86
C MET A 1 27.17 5.00 -19.28
N GLN A 2 26.13 5.14 -20.12
CA GLN A 2 24.76 4.90 -19.70
C GLN A 2 24.62 3.39 -19.51
N SER A 3 24.29 2.94 -18.28
CA SER A 3 23.87 1.57 -18.05
C SER A 3 22.55 1.40 -18.82
N ALA A 4 22.56 0.58 -19.84
CA ALA A 4 21.34 0.13 -20.51
C ALA A 4 20.49 -0.57 -19.45
N GLY A 5 19.49 0.12 -18.92
CA GLY A 5 18.55 -0.40 -17.95
C GLY A 5 17.90 -1.65 -18.53
N ARG A 6 18.03 -2.77 -17.83
CA ARG A 6 17.36 -4.02 -18.15
C ARG A 6 15.86 -3.74 -18.11
N SER A 7 15.18 -3.92 -19.22
CA SER A 7 13.72 -3.91 -19.24
C SER A 7 13.27 -5.17 -18.49
N TRP A 8 12.61 -5.01 -17.35
CA TRP A 8 11.96 -6.10 -16.63
C TRP A 8 10.76 -6.58 -17.45
N ASP A 9 10.68 -7.88 -17.69
CA ASP A 9 9.49 -8.46 -18.30
C ASP A 9 8.43 -8.80 -17.23
N GLU A 10 7.21 -9.03 -17.67
CA GLU A 10 6.08 -9.38 -16.79
C GLU A 10 6.39 -10.60 -15.91
N VAL A 11 7.06 -11.62 -16.46
CA VAL A 11 7.41 -12.86 -15.76
C VAL A 11 8.38 -12.59 -14.62
N GLU A 12 9.34 -11.69 -14.84
CA GLU A 12 10.35 -11.33 -13.86
C GLU A 12 9.74 -10.52 -12.71
N ILE A 13 8.90 -9.53 -13.01
CA ILE A 13 8.15 -8.75 -12.01
C ILE A 13 7.23 -9.66 -11.19
N ALA A 14 6.49 -10.54 -11.85
CA ALA A 14 5.61 -11.50 -11.20
C ALA A 14 6.38 -12.46 -10.27
N ARG A 15 7.58 -12.90 -10.66
CA ARG A 15 8.46 -13.73 -9.83
C ARG A 15 8.92 -12.98 -8.59
N VAL A 16 9.36 -11.72 -8.74
CA VAL A 16 9.80 -10.88 -7.61
C VAL A 16 8.64 -10.71 -6.65
N PHE A 17 7.46 -10.27 -7.10
CA PHE A 17 6.30 -10.11 -6.24
C PHE A 17 5.96 -11.40 -5.47
N ARG A 18 5.88 -12.54 -6.18
CA ARG A 18 5.57 -13.82 -5.56
C ARG A 18 6.60 -14.24 -4.52
N SER A 19 7.88 -13.96 -4.73
CA SER A 19 8.94 -14.30 -3.79
C SER A 19 8.90 -13.43 -2.54
N THR A 20 8.64 -12.12 -2.68
CA THR A 20 8.57 -11.20 -1.55
C THR A 20 7.39 -11.51 -0.63
N VAL A 21 6.19 -11.71 -1.17
CA VAL A 21 4.98 -11.97 -0.35
C VAL A 21 4.94 -13.37 0.28
N ARG A 22 5.83 -14.27 -0.14
CA ARG A 22 5.98 -15.62 0.42
C ARG A 22 7.20 -15.79 1.31
N SER A 23 7.97 -14.74 1.52
CA SER A 23 9.05 -14.74 2.49
C SER A 23 8.52 -14.97 3.91
N SER A 24 9.31 -15.61 4.75
CA SER A 24 8.99 -15.78 6.18
C SER A 24 8.88 -14.44 6.92
N ASP A 25 9.67 -13.46 6.48
CA ASP A 25 9.56 -12.05 6.88
C ASP A 25 9.29 -11.26 5.59
N VAL A 26 8.04 -10.86 5.41
CA VAL A 26 7.60 -10.19 4.17
C VAL A 26 8.15 -8.76 4.15
N PRO A 27 9.07 -8.44 3.22
CA PRO A 27 9.60 -7.08 3.09
C PRO A 27 8.51 -6.19 2.50
N LEU A 28 8.05 -5.20 3.31
CA LEU A 28 6.85 -4.41 2.97
C LEU A 28 7.09 -3.49 1.78
N ALA A 29 8.21 -2.75 1.76
CA ALA A 29 8.54 -1.83 0.66
C ALA A 29 8.68 -2.59 -0.67
N GLU A 30 9.49 -3.66 -0.69
CA GLU A 30 9.75 -4.44 -1.90
C GLU A 30 8.47 -5.10 -2.42
N SER A 31 7.61 -5.58 -1.52
CA SER A 31 6.30 -6.14 -1.89
C SER A 31 5.38 -5.08 -2.49
N ALA A 32 5.37 -3.86 -1.92
CA ALA A 32 4.58 -2.74 -2.42
C ALA A 32 5.07 -2.24 -3.79
N PHE A 33 6.39 -2.13 -4.00
CA PHE A 33 6.97 -1.75 -5.29
C PHE A 33 6.74 -2.82 -6.37
N ALA A 34 6.94 -4.10 -6.04
CA ALA A 34 6.68 -5.18 -6.99
C ALA A 34 5.19 -5.29 -7.35
N MET A 35 4.28 -5.08 -6.38
CA MET A 35 2.85 -4.98 -6.63
C MET A 35 2.52 -3.81 -7.57
N ALA A 36 3.09 -2.64 -7.32
CA ALA A 36 2.88 -1.46 -8.15
C ALA A 36 3.34 -1.70 -9.59
N ALA A 37 4.55 -2.23 -9.79
CA ALA A 37 5.09 -2.53 -11.11
C ALA A 37 4.20 -3.55 -11.86
N LEU A 38 3.76 -4.62 -11.20
CA LEU A 38 2.92 -5.65 -11.79
C LEU A 38 1.57 -5.09 -12.28
N VAL A 39 0.87 -4.33 -11.43
CA VAL A 39 -0.46 -3.79 -11.77
C VAL A 39 -0.33 -2.68 -12.82
N ARG A 40 0.68 -1.81 -12.70
CA ARG A 40 0.93 -0.75 -13.69
C ARG A 40 1.31 -1.30 -15.07
N LEU A 41 2.07 -2.39 -15.14
CA LEU A 41 2.35 -3.04 -16.42
C LEU A 41 1.05 -3.47 -17.10
N ALA A 42 0.15 -4.13 -16.37
CA ALA A 42 -1.16 -4.49 -16.89
C ALA A 42 -2.01 -3.25 -17.28
N MET A 43 -1.86 -2.13 -16.56
CA MET A 43 -2.52 -0.86 -16.92
C MET A 43 -1.99 -0.29 -18.24
N VAL A 44 -0.67 -0.36 -18.48
CA VAL A 44 -0.05 0.08 -19.74
C VAL A 44 -0.53 -0.79 -20.89
N ASP A 45 -0.52 -2.11 -20.75
CA ASP A 45 -0.96 -3.05 -21.76
C ASP A 45 -2.45 -2.89 -22.10
N ALA A 46 -3.25 -2.51 -21.11
CA ALA A 46 -4.68 -2.21 -21.27
C ALA A 46 -4.98 -0.78 -21.72
N GLY A 47 -3.96 0.08 -21.93
CA GLY A 47 -4.13 1.46 -22.38
C GLY A 47 -4.59 2.46 -21.31
N PHE A 48 -4.47 2.14 -20.01
CA PHE A 48 -4.82 3.05 -18.90
C PHE A 48 -3.64 3.89 -18.40
N ASP A 49 -2.42 3.51 -18.74
CA ASP A 49 -1.20 4.26 -18.44
C ASP A 49 -0.33 4.29 -19.70
N GLY A 50 0.35 5.40 -19.96
CA GLY A 50 1.21 5.58 -21.15
C GLY A 50 2.71 5.49 -20.83
N GLY A 51 3.07 5.24 -19.58
CA GLY A 51 4.44 5.24 -19.11
C GLY A 51 5.15 3.89 -19.30
N ARG A 52 6.49 3.94 -19.37
CA ARG A 52 7.31 2.73 -19.19
C ARG A 52 7.27 2.33 -17.72
N VAL A 53 6.97 1.07 -17.45
CA VAL A 53 7.06 0.49 -16.11
C VAL A 53 8.44 -0.14 -15.96
N ASP A 54 9.17 0.27 -14.95
CA ASP A 54 10.46 -0.30 -14.58
C ASP A 54 10.44 -0.63 -13.08
N LEU A 55 10.87 -1.84 -12.73
CA LEU A 55 11.04 -2.24 -11.33
C LEU A 55 12.46 -1.88 -10.89
N ASP A 56 12.74 -0.59 -10.73
CA ASP A 56 14.00 -0.12 -10.14
C ASP A 56 13.95 -0.25 -8.62
N MET A 57 14.01 -1.49 -8.14
CA MET A 57 13.95 -1.77 -6.70
C MET A 57 15.03 -1.06 -5.91
N ILE A 58 16.26 -1.02 -6.44
CA ILE A 58 17.41 -0.38 -5.77
C ILE A 58 17.19 1.12 -5.66
N GLY A 59 16.82 1.78 -6.76
CA GLY A 59 16.55 3.21 -6.77
C GLY A 59 15.35 3.59 -5.89
N GLN A 60 14.31 2.77 -5.88
CA GLN A 60 13.13 3.03 -5.03
C GLN A 60 13.47 2.89 -3.54
N LEU A 61 14.24 1.88 -3.14
CA LEU A 61 14.71 1.73 -1.76
C LEU A 61 15.63 2.88 -1.35
N ALA A 62 16.54 3.31 -2.24
CA ALA A 62 17.41 4.47 -1.98
C ALA A 62 16.61 5.76 -1.72
N ARG A 63 15.47 5.96 -2.38
CA ARG A 63 14.58 7.11 -2.10
C ARG A 63 13.99 7.06 -0.69
N LEU A 64 13.67 5.87 -0.18
CA LEU A 64 13.23 5.71 1.22
C LEU A 64 14.38 5.99 2.19
N ASP A 65 15.62 5.60 1.84
CA ASP A 65 16.80 5.89 2.64
C ASP A 65 17.09 7.40 2.68
N GLU A 66 16.92 8.12 1.57
CA GLU A 66 17.02 9.58 1.50
C GLU A 66 15.98 10.27 2.39
N LEU A 67 14.73 9.77 2.39
CA LEU A 67 13.68 10.29 3.26
C LEU A 67 14.01 10.05 4.74
N ALA A 68 14.56 8.89 5.06
CA ALA A 68 14.99 8.56 6.42
C ALA A 68 16.16 9.44 6.87
N ALA A 69 17.12 9.72 6.00
CA ALA A 69 18.24 10.61 6.29
C ALA A 69 17.81 12.06 6.57
N ALA A 70 16.62 12.47 6.08
CA ALA A 70 16.06 13.79 6.35
C ALA A 70 15.32 13.88 7.71
N VAL A 71 15.16 12.78 8.45
CA VAL A 71 14.54 12.77 9.77
C VAL A 71 15.53 13.29 10.82
N GLU A 72 15.33 14.51 11.30
CA GLU A 72 16.21 15.16 12.27
C GLU A 72 16.15 14.50 13.65
N VAL A 73 14.96 14.08 14.07
CA VAL A 73 14.72 13.48 15.39
C VAL A 73 14.11 12.07 15.18
N PRO A 74 14.81 10.99 15.55
CA PRO A 74 14.36 9.62 15.32
C PRO A 74 13.27 9.20 16.33
N THR A 75 12.10 9.79 16.17
CA THR A 75 10.85 9.49 16.91
C THR A 75 9.70 9.41 15.92
N SER A 76 8.59 8.81 16.33
CA SER A 76 7.36 8.75 15.51
C SER A 76 6.87 10.13 15.08
N PHE A 77 6.94 11.12 15.97
CA PHE A 77 6.64 12.52 15.66
C PHE A 77 7.64 13.13 14.66
N GLY A 78 8.93 12.85 14.83
CA GLY A 78 9.96 13.35 13.92
C GLY A 78 9.78 12.80 12.51
N VAL A 79 9.44 11.52 12.38
CA VAL A 79 9.11 10.89 11.09
C VAL A 79 7.85 11.51 10.48
N ALA A 80 6.77 11.65 11.26
CA ALA A 80 5.52 12.26 10.78
C ALA A 80 5.76 13.69 10.30
N ARG A 81 6.51 14.48 11.07
CA ARG A 81 6.89 15.85 10.71
C ARG A 81 7.70 15.92 9.41
N ALA A 82 8.74 15.09 9.30
CA ALA A 82 9.61 15.09 8.11
C ALA A 82 8.85 14.74 6.82
N LEU A 83 7.86 13.84 6.90
CA LEU A 83 7.11 13.40 5.74
C LEU A 83 5.92 14.31 5.39
N PHE A 84 5.20 14.82 6.39
CA PHE A 84 3.86 15.38 6.16
C PHE A 84 3.72 16.86 6.48
N GLU A 85 4.53 17.44 7.41
CA GLU A 85 4.36 18.83 7.86
C GLU A 85 4.53 19.84 6.72
N SER A 86 5.49 19.61 5.81
CA SER A 86 5.72 20.49 4.65
C SER A 86 4.66 20.34 3.55
N GLY A 87 3.73 19.39 3.67
CA GLY A 87 2.80 19.01 2.61
C GLY A 87 3.45 18.23 1.47
N ARG A 88 4.70 17.78 1.62
CA ARG A 88 5.38 16.95 0.62
C ARG A 88 4.61 15.67 0.31
N PHE A 89 4.10 15.01 1.36
CA PHE A 89 3.19 13.89 1.22
C PHE A 89 1.86 14.22 1.91
N ARG A 90 0.75 13.86 1.26
CA ARG A 90 -0.59 14.10 1.78
C ARG A 90 -1.60 13.15 1.17
N GLY A 91 -2.77 13.06 1.78
CA GLY A 91 -3.91 12.34 1.20
C GLY A 91 -4.41 12.97 -0.10
N ASP A 92 -4.79 12.15 -1.06
CA ASP A 92 -5.49 12.60 -2.26
C ASP A 92 -7.00 12.67 -1.98
N ALA A 93 -7.44 13.84 -1.51
CA ALA A 93 -8.86 14.09 -1.25
C ALA A 93 -9.63 14.51 -2.52
N VAL A 94 -8.92 14.88 -3.60
CA VAL A 94 -9.51 15.34 -4.87
C VAL A 94 -9.89 14.16 -5.75
N ASP A 95 -8.97 13.22 -5.91
CA ASP A 95 -9.18 12.01 -6.70
C ASP A 95 -8.84 10.77 -5.87
N TYR A 96 -9.58 10.56 -4.79
CA TYR A 96 -9.37 9.47 -3.83
C TYR A 96 -9.32 8.10 -4.52
N TYR A 97 -10.14 7.89 -5.55
CA TYR A 97 -10.27 6.62 -6.24
C TYR A 97 -9.27 6.43 -7.40
N ASP A 98 -8.35 7.37 -7.67
CA ASP A 98 -7.28 7.14 -8.64
C ASP A 98 -6.46 5.89 -8.23
N PRO A 99 -6.42 4.82 -9.06
CA PRO A 99 -5.70 3.59 -8.70
C PRO A 99 -4.21 3.81 -8.43
N ARG A 100 -3.62 4.89 -8.99
CA ARG A 100 -2.23 5.28 -8.81
C ARG A 100 -1.91 5.70 -7.37
N ASN A 101 -2.90 6.10 -6.59
CA ASN A 101 -2.75 6.42 -5.16
C ASN A 101 -2.37 5.20 -4.29
N SER A 102 -2.49 3.98 -4.84
CA SER A 102 -2.07 2.73 -4.18
C SER A 102 -0.63 2.32 -4.51
N PHE A 103 0.05 3.00 -5.44
CA PHE A 103 1.37 2.61 -5.90
C PHE A 103 2.45 3.45 -5.21
N LEU A 104 3.29 2.78 -4.41
CA LEU A 104 4.27 3.46 -3.56
C LEU A 104 5.28 4.28 -4.36
N ASP A 105 5.75 3.78 -5.51
CA ASP A 105 6.64 4.49 -6.43
C ASP A 105 6.00 5.78 -6.98
N VAL A 106 4.72 5.70 -7.38
CA VAL A 106 3.96 6.85 -7.87
C VAL A 106 3.67 7.86 -6.76
N VAL A 107 3.40 7.38 -5.53
CA VAL A 107 3.21 8.25 -4.36
C VAL A 107 4.51 8.98 -4.02
N LEU A 108 5.66 8.34 -4.13
CA LEU A 108 6.96 9.00 -3.96
C LEU A 108 7.17 10.13 -4.98
N ASP A 109 6.68 9.97 -6.22
CA ASP A 109 6.79 10.99 -7.27
C ASP A 109 5.78 12.13 -7.10
N ARG A 110 4.51 11.79 -6.85
CA ARG A 110 3.38 12.75 -6.85
C ARG A 110 3.16 13.44 -5.50
N GLY A 111 3.66 12.85 -4.41
CA GLY A 111 3.41 13.32 -3.05
C GLY A 111 1.96 13.10 -2.56
N VAL A 112 1.13 12.38 -3.31
CA VAL A 112 -0.26 12.12 -2.91
C VAL A 112 -0.58 10.63 -2.96
N GLY A 113 -1.40 10.15 -2.01
CA GLY A 113 -1.72 8.72 -1.91
C GLY A 113 -2.92 8.40 -1.03
N LEU A 114 -3.24 7.11 -0.97
CA LEU A 114 -4.25 6.58 -0.05
C LEU A 114 -3.73 6.50 1.40
N PRO A 115 -4.62 6.42 2.40
CA PRO A 115 -4.22 6.24 3.80
C PRO A 115 -3.21 5.10 3.99
N ILE A 116 -3.45 3.95 3.39
CA ILE A 116 -2.59 2.77 3.53
C ILE A 116 -1.23 2.95 2.86
N THR A 117 -1.16 3.58 1.68
CA THR A 117 0.11 3.77 0.95
C THR A 117 1.00 4.79 1.66
N LEU A 118 0.42 5.87 2.16
CA LEU A 118 1.12 6.84 2.99
C LEU A 118 1.56 6.26 4.33
N SER A 119 0.77 5.32 4.89
CA SER A 119 1.16 4.59 6.10
C SER A 119 2.34 3.64 5.83
N VAL A 120 2.36 2.94 4.69
CA VAL A 120 3.52 2.14 4.27
C VAL A 120 4.77 3.01 4.17
N LEU A 121 4.66 4.19 3.55
CA LEU A 121 5.77 5.15 3.50
C LEU A 121 6.29 5.52 4.89
N MET A 122 5.39 5.85 5.83
CA MET A 122 5.78 6.21 7.20
C MET A 122 6.41 5.03 7.94
N ILE A 123 5.88 3.82 7.82
CA ILE A 123 6.42 2.61 8.43
C ILE A 123 7.84 2.33 7.94
N GLU A 124 8.06 2.43 6.64
CA GLU A 124 9.35 2.16 6.02
C GLU A 124 10.43 3.19 6.38
N VAL A 125 10.07 4.47 6.45
CA VAL A 125 10.98 5.52 6.88
C VAL A 125 11.27 5.41 8.38
N ALA A 126 10.26 5.11 9.20
CA ALA A 126 10.43 4.92 10.64
C ALA A 126 11.37 3.73 10.96
N ALA A 127 11.20 2.61 10.27
CA ALA A 127 12.06 1.43 10.45
C ALA A 127 13.54 1.75 10.17
N ARG A 128 13.83 2.57 9.17
CA ARG A 128 15.20 2.99 8.79
C ARG A 128 15.88 3.86 9.84
N VAL A 129 15.10 4.60 10.61
CA VAL A 129 15.62 5.41 11.73
C VAL A 129 15.46 4.72 13.10
N GLY A 130 15.10 3.44 13.12
CA GLY A 130 15.01 2.63 14.34
C GLY A 130 13.77 2.93 15.19
N VAL A 131 12.69 3.47 14.61
CA VAL A 131 11.44 3.77 15.30
C VAL A 131 10.41 2.66 15.00
N ASP A 132 9.89 2.02 16.04
CA ASP A 132 8.92 0.92 15.91
C ASP A 132 7.49 1.46 15.81
N VAL A 133 7.00 1.55 14.58
CA VAL A 133 5.61 1.88 14.28
C VAL A 133 5.00 0.79 13.40
N ARG A 134 3.69 0.59 13.52
CA ARG A 134 2.98 -0.50 12.83
C ARG A 134 1.71 0.01 12.16
N GLY A 135 1.33 -0.63 11.07
CA GLY A 135 0.07 -0.34 10.39
C GLY A 135 -1.15 -0.83 11.18
N ILE A 136 -2.16 0.00 11.32
CA ILE A 136 -3.40 -0.29 12.04
C ILE A 136 -4.58 -0.15 11.06
N GLY A 137 -5.25 -1.26 10.82
CA GLY A 137 -6.33 -1.36 9.85
C GLY A 137 -7.70 -1.01 10.43
N LEU A 138 -8.03 0.25 10.55
CA LEU A 138 -9.35 0.69 11.01
C LEU A 138 -10.44 0.46 9.94
N PRO A 139 -11.73 0.36 10.33
CA PRO A 139 -12.85 0.33 9.39
C PRO A 139 -12.84 1.57 8.48
N GLY A 140 -12.76 1.36 7.17
CA GLY A 140 -12.74 2.44 6.17
C GLY A 140 -11.48 3.31 6.14
N HIS A 141 -10.51 3.10 7.04
CA HIS A 141 -9.29 3.90 7.11
C HIS A 141 -8.06 3.07 7.48
N PHE A 142 -6.87 3.69 7.39
CA PHE A 142 -5.62 3.05 7.78
C PHE A 142 -4.72 4.11 8.43
N VAL A 143 -4.19 3.80 9.60
CA VAL A 143 -3.32 4.68 10.37
C VAL A 143 -2.05 3.95 10.80
N VAL A 144 -1.10 4.67 11.37
CA VAL A 144 0.15 4.12 11.90
C VAL A 144 0.11 4.22 13.42
N GLY A 145 0.35 3.10 14.12
CA GLY A 145 0.40 3.05 15.58
C GLY A 145 1.83 2.93 16.09
N GLU A 146 2.18 3.71 17.11
CA GLU A 146 3.46 3.60 17.82
C GLU A 146 3.37 2.53 18.90
N LEU A 147 4.26 1.54 18.86
CA LEU A 147 4.38 0.53 19.90
C LEU A 147 5.37 0.99 20.98
N ASP A 148 4.96 0.91 22.24
CA ASP A 148 5.81 1.19 23.40
C ASP A 148 6.12 -0.11 24.16
N GLY A 149 7.36 -0.53 24.09
CA GLY A 149 7.85 -1.70 24.80
C GLY A 149 7.10 -2.98 24.44
N LEU A 150 6.45 -3.61 25.45
CA LEU A 150 5.71 -4.86 25.29
C LEU A 150 4.21 -4.66 24.98
N ALA A 151 3.78 -3.43 24.71
CA ALA A 151 2.39 -3.15 24.38
C ALA A 151 1.99 -3.84 23.07
N ARG A 152 0.84 -4.50 23.09
CA ARG A 152 0.27 -5.16 21.91
C ARG A 152 -0.64 -4.25 21.09
N ILE A 153 -1.16 -3.20 21.72
CA ILE A 153 -2.05 -2.21 21.14
C ILE A 153 -1.40 -0.85 21.33
N PRO A 154 -1.24 -0.06 20.27
CA PRO A 154 -0.70 1.29 20.37
C PRO A 154 -1.55 2.19 21.27
N ALA A 155 -0.90 3.06 22.03
CA ALA A 155 -1.57 4.14 22.76
C ALA A 155 -1.63 5.44 21.94
N ARG A 156 -0.76 5.57 20.94
CA ARG A 156 -0.66 6.70 20.03
C ARG A 156 -0.72 6.24 18.59
N PHE A 157 -1.43 7.03 17.78
CA PHE A 157 -1.61 6.78 16.35
C PHE A 157 -1.25 8.04 15.56
N PHE A 158 -0.92 7.85 14.29
CA PHE A 158 -0.68 8.92 13.32
C PHE A 158 -1.55 8.69 12.11
N ASP A 159 -2.14 9.74 11.57
CA ASP A 159 -2.92 9.70 10.34
C ASP A 159 -2.15 10.33 9.17
N PRO A 160 -1.41 9.55 8.37
CA PRO A 160 -0.65 10.05 7.24
C PRO A 160 -1.51 10.72 6.17
N PHE A 161 -2.77 10.34 6.03
CA PHE A 161 -3.68 10.92 5.05
C PHE A 161 -4.08 12.35 5.41
N HIS A 162 -4.21 12.65 6.69
CA HIS A 162 -4.51 13.98 7.23
C HIS A 162 -3.25 14.67 7.80
N GLY A 163 -2.13 14.60 7.05
CA GLY A 163 -0.92 15.35 7.38
C GLY A 163 -0.10 14.81 8.55
N GLY A 164 -0.24 13.53 8.89
CA GLY A 164 0.48 12.91 10.00
C GLY A 164 -0.04 13.33 11.38
N GLU A 165 -1.31 13.76 11.48
CA GLU A 165 -1.95 14.14 12.74
C GLU A 165 -1.84 13.02 13.78
N ALA A 166 -1.42 13.39 14.99
CA ALA A 166 -1.33 12.44 16.09
C ALA A 166 -2.69 12.27 16.77
N LEU A 167 -3.12 11.03 16.97
CA LEU A 167 -4.40 10.65 17.52
C LEU A 167 -4.21 9.69 18.72
N ASP A 168 -5.15 9.70 19.63
CA ASP A 168 -5.37 8.61 20.59
C ASP A 168 -6.51 7.68 20.11
N ALA A 169 -6.87 6.70 20.92
CA ALA A 169 -7.97 5.80 20.59
C ALA A 169 -9.33 6.51 20.45
N THR A 170 -9.52 7.66 21.11
CA THR A 170 -10.74 8.46 20.99
C THR A 170 -10.75 9.19 19.65
N GLY A 171 -9.65 9.85 19.29
CA GLY A 171 -9.48 10.50 18.00
C GLY A 171 -9.66 9.53 16.83
N CYS A 172 -9.15 8.29 16.94
CA CYS A 172 -9.40 7.26 15.94
C CYS A 172 -10.89 6.89 15.81
N ARG A 173 -11.65 6.79 16.92
CA ARG A 173 -13.09 6.52 16.87
C ARG A 173 -13.86 7.67 16.21
N GLU A 174 -13.50 8.91 16.56
CA GLU A 174 -14.10 10.11 15.96
C GLU A 174 -13.82 10.19 14.46
N LEU A 175 -12.57 9.91 14.03
CA LEU A 175 -12.18 9.85 12.64
C LEU A 175 -13.02 8.83 11.87
N VAL A 176 -13.09 7.58 12.34
CA VAL A 176 -13.84 6.50 11.68
C VAL A 176 -15.34 6.82 11.64
N SER A 177 -15.90 7.35 12.74
CA SER A 177 -17.31 7.75 12.80
C SER A 177 -17.65 8.87 11.82
N ARG A 178 -16.76 9.85 11.67
CA ARG A 178 -16.90 10.93 10.68
C ARG A 178 -16.87 10.41 9.25
N LEU A 179 -15.93 9.51 8.94
CA LEU A 179 -15.81 8.90 7.60
C LEU A 179 -17.01 8.00 7.25
N ALA A 180 -17.59 7.32 8.25
CA ALA A 180 -18.75 6.46 8.06
C ALA A 180 -20.09 7.22 8.03
N GLY A 181 -20.10 8.54 8.32
CA GLY A 181 -21.31 9.34 8.40
C GLY A 181 -22.15 9.10 9.65
N GLY A 182 -21.60 8.43 10.67
CA GLY A 182 -22.29 8.16 11.94
C GLY A 182 -21.48 7.30 12.89
N PRO A 183 -21.96 7.08 14.12
CA PRO A 183 -21.26 6.27 15.10
C PRO A 183 -20.99 4.85 14.61
N ILE A 184 -19.74 4.39 14.75
CA ILE A 184 -19.33 3.03 14.40
C ILE A 184 -18.52 2.41 15.54
N VAL A 185 -18.73 1.13 15.78
CA VAL A 185 -17.92 0.36 16.72
C VAL A 185 -16.70 -0.17 15.99
N ILE A 186 -15.52 0.19 16.45
CA ILE A 186 -14.28 -0.40 15.97
C ILE A 186 -14.09 -1.76 16.65
N PRO A 187 -14.03 -2.88 15.90
CA PRO A 187 -13.79 -4.20 16.47
C PRO A 187 -12.48 -4.25 17.26
N SER A 188 -12.43 -5.03 18.32
CA SER A 188 -11.25 -5.12 19.18
C SER A 188 -9.98 -5.57 18.43
N GLU A 189 -10.14 -6.46 17.46
CA GLU A 189 -9.07 -6.96 16.59
C GLU A 189 -8.47 -5.89 15.67
N ALA A 190 -9.23 -4.85 15.32
CA ALA A 190 -8.75 -3.78 14.45
C ALA A 190 -7.73 -2.84 15.13
N TRP A 191 -7.58 -2.93 16.46
CA TRP A 191 -6.57 -2.17 17.20
C TRP A 191 -5.19 -2.83 17.21
N TYR A 192 -5.09 -4.08 16.79
CA TYR A 192 -3.81 -4.77 16.72
C TYR A 192 -3.06 -4.44 15.43
N PRO A 193 -1.72 -4.45 15.46
CA PRO A 193 -0.90 -4.29 14.29
C PRO A 193 -1.23 -5.28 13.18
N SER A 194 -1.37 -4.77 11.97
CA SER A 194 -1.49 -5.59 10.76
C SER A 194 -0.13 -6.18 10.38
N SER A 195 -0.09 -7.45 9.97
CA SER A 195 1.12 -8.02 9.37
C SER A 195 1.39 -7.39 8.00
N ASN A 196 2.64 -7.44 7.53
CA ASN A 196 3.01 -6.93 6.21
C ASN A 196 2.21 -7.60 5.08
N VAL A 197 1.95 -8.91 5.19
CA VAL A 197 1.04 -9.62 4.26
C VAL A 197 -0.35 -9.02 4.26
N ALA A 198 -0.93 -8.73 5.43
CA ALA A 198 -2.26 -8.14 5.54
C ALA A 198 -2.31 -6.71 4.97
N ILE A 199 -1.22 -5.95 5.10
CA ILE A 199 -1.11 -4.63 4.47
C ILE A 199 -1.11 -4.76 2.94
N VAL A 200 -0.27 -5.63 2.37
CA VAL A 200 -0.22 -5.87 0.91
C VAL A 200 -1.56 -6.39 0.40
N GLU A 201 -2.22 -7.31 1.13
CA GLU A 201 -3.54 -7.79 0.79
C GLU A 201 -4.57 -6.65 0.73
N ARG A 202 -4.55 -5.73 1.70
CA ARG A 202 -5.46 -4.58 1.73
C ARG A 202 -5.17 -3.60 0.58
N MET A 203 -3.90 -3.38 0.22
CA MET A 203 -3.55 -2.60 -0.97
C MET A 203 -4.10 -3.23 -2.25
N LEU A 204 -3.97 -4.54 -2.41
CA LEU A 204 -4.55 -5.27 -3.54
C LEU A 204 -6.09 -5.28 -3.50
N ASN A 205 -6.73 -5.24 -2.31
CA ASN A 205 -8.18 -5.10 -2.19
C ASN A 205 -8.68 -3.76 -2.72
N ASN A 206 -7.94 -2.66 -2.49
CA ASN A 206 -8.27 -1.36 -3.08
C ASN A 206 -8.20 -1.42 -4.61
N GLN A 207 -7.16 -2.03 -5.18
CA GLN A 207 -7.04 -2.24 -6.62
C GLN A 207 -8.17 -3.12 -7.17
N LYS A 208 -8.46 -4.24 -6.50
CA LYS A 208 -9.57 -5.14 -6.88
C LYS A 208 -10.91 -4.40 -6.91
N ALA A 209 -11.21 -3.60 -5.88
CA ALA A 209 -12.47 -2.86 -5.81
C ALA A 209 -12.62 -1.87 -6.98
N TYR A 210 -11.56 -1.11 -7.29
CA TYR A 210 -11.55 -0.17 -8.40
C TYR A 210 -11.74 -0.86 -9.76
N TRP A 211 -10.91 -1.84 -10.09
CA TRP A 211 -10.94 -2.50 -11.39
C TRP A 211 -12.19 -3.35 -11.59
N MET A 212 -12.72 -3.94 -10.51
CA MET A 212 -14.00 -4.64 -10.56
C MET A 212 -15.17 -3.68 -10.86
N ALA A 213 -15.18 -2.49 -10.27
CA ALA A 213 -16.19 -1.48 -10.55
C ALA A 213 -16.15 -1.05 -12.03
N ARG A 214 -14.95 -0.79 -12.58
CA ARG A 214 -14.77 -0.44 -13.99
C ARG A 214 -15.19 -1.56 -14.95
N THR A 215 -14.82 -2.80 -14.65
CA THR A 215 -15.24 -3.95 -15.46
C THR A 215 -16.76 -4.08 -15.47
N ARG A 216 -17.42 -3.87 -14.32
CA ARG A 216 -18.90 -3.92 -14.21
C ARG A 216 -19.58 -2.76 -14.96
N SER A 217 -18.91 -1.63 -15.12
CA SER A 217 -19.43 -0.51 -15.93
C SER A 217 -19.25 -0.70 -17.45
N GLY A 218 -18.73 -1.86 -17.89
CA GLY A 218 -18.59 -2.22 -19.29
C GLY A 218 -17.22 -1.89 -19.92
N ASP A 219 -16.23 -1.48 -19.12
CA ASP A 219 -14.88 -1.25 -19.58
C ASP A 219 -14.13 -2.59 -19.73
N LEU A 220 -14.11 -3.12 -20.95
CA LEU A 220 -13.54 -4.44 -21.23
C LEU A 220 -12.02 -4.49 -20.99
N ASN A 221 -11.30 -3.37 -21.18
CA ASN A 221 -9.87 -3.31 -20.95
C ASN A 221 -9.54 -3.42 -19.45
N ALA A 222 -10.44 -2.98 -18.56
CA ALA A 222 -10.29 -3.10 -17.14
C ALA A 222 -10.23 -4.57 -16.65
N SER A 223 -10.79 -5.50 -17.41
CA SER A 223 -10.77 -6.93 -17.06
C SER A 223 -9.36 -7.52 -17.05
N SER A 224 -8.48 -7.07 -17.95
CA SER A 224 -7.06 -7.50 -17.99
C SER A 224 -6.32 -7.07 -16.74
N VAL A 225 -6.50 -5.81 -16.32
CA VAL A 225 -5.88 -5.28 -15.10
C VAL A 225 -6.43 -5.99 -13.85
N LEU A 226 -7.76 -6.22 -13.83
CA LEU A 226 -8.38 -7.01 -12.75
C LEU A 226 -7.79 -8.42 -12.69
N GLY A 227 -7.53 -9.06 -13.84
CA GLY A 227 -6.85 -10.35 -13.94
C GLY A 227 -5.47 -10.34 -13.26
N ALA A 228 -4.63 -9.34 -13.54
CA ALA A 228 -3.33 -9.18 -12.90
C ALA A 228 -3.43 -8.98 -11.37
N VAL A 229 -4.39 -8.16 -10.91
CA VAL A 229 -4.65 -7.94 -9.48
C VAL A 229 -5.09 -9.25 -8.81
N MET A 230 -5.99 -10.01 -9.44
CA MET A 230 -6.46 -11.28 -8.90
C MET A 230 -5.36 -12.34 -8.88
N TRP A 231 -4.48 -12.34 -9.90
CA TRP A 231 -3.29 -13.18 -9.89
C TRP A 231 -2.37 -12.83 -8.71
N ALA A 232 -2.06 -11.54 -8.51
CA ALA A 232 -1.26 -11.08 -7.39
C ALA A 232 -1.86 -11.51 -6.05
N ARG A 233 -3.17 -11.34 -5.86
CA ARG A 233 -3.88 -11.83 -4.67
C ARG A 233 -3.70 -13.34 -4.45
N SER A 234 -3.78 -14.14 -5.51
CA SER A 234 -3.61 -15.60 -5.43
C SER A 234 -2.22 -16.03 -4.96
N CYS A 235 -1.21 -15.14 -5.05
CA CYS A 235 0.14 -15.37 -4.54
C CYS A 235 0.25 -15.24 -3.01
N LEU A 236 -0.68 -14.52 -2.37
CA LEU A 236 -0.64 -14.26 -0.93
C LEU A 236 -0.90 -15.55 -0.13
N PRO A 237 -0.14 -15.78 0.97
CA PRO A 237 -0.39 -16.92 1.87
C PRO A 237 -1.74 -16.88 2.56
N SER A 238 -2.29 -15.68 2.78
CA SER A 238 -3.59 -15.45 3.44
C SER A 238 -4.79 -15.86 2.58
N ILE A 239 -4.60 -15.99 1.26
CA ILE A 239 -5.68 -16.37 0.34
C ILE A 239 -5.88 -17.87 0.37
N GLY A 240 -7.06 -18.30 0.82
CA GLY A 240 -7.43 -19.70 0.91
C GLY A 240 -7.55 -20.39 -0.46
N ASP A 241 -7.43 -21.72 -0.47
CA ASP A 241 -7.47 -22.53 -1.69
C ASP A 241 -8.80 -22.40 -2.44
N ARG A 242 -9.89 -22.11 -1.73
CA ARG A 242 -11.21 -21.89 -2.33
C ARG A 242 -11.22 -20.63 -3.21
N GLU A 243 -10.79 -19.48 -2.69
CA GLU A 243 -10.72 -18.22 -3.45
C GLU A 243 -9.75 -18.36 -4.62
N ARG A 244 -8.62 -19.03 -4.39
CA ARG A 244 -7.64 -19.35 -5.42
C ARG A 244 -8.22 -20.22 -6.53
N GLY A 245 -9.01 -21.23 -6.17
CA GLY A 245 -9.71 -22.10 -7.12
C GLY A 245 -10.83 -21.38 -7.88
N GLU A 246 -11.56 -20.47 -7.24
CA GLU A 246 -12.60 -19.65 -7.89
C GLU A 246 -11.98 -18.71 -8.94
N TRP A 247 -10.84 -18.09 -8.62
CA TRP A 247 -10.12 -17.27 -9.58
C TRP A 247 -9.62 -18.08 -10.79
N LEU A 248 -8.98 -19.24 -10.56
CA LEU A 248 -8.48 -20.09 -11.65
C LEU A 248 -9.60 -20.52 -12.59
N ARG A 249 -10.81 -20.80 -12.08
CA ARG A 249 -11.97 -21.11 -12.90
C ARG A 249 -12.50 -19.93 -13.69
N ALA A 250 -12.40 -18.73 -13.13
CA ALA A 250 -12.87 -17.51 -13.80
C ALA A 250 -12.01 -17.09 -15.00
N ILE A 251 -10.70 -17.41 -14.98
CA ILE A 251 -9.76 -17.09 -16.09
C ILE A 251 -9.62 -18.24 -17.10
N ALA A 252 -10.01 -19.47 -16.77
CA ALA A 252 -9.86 -20.63 -17.65
C ALA A 252 -10.52 -20.46 -19.05
N PRO A 253 -11.63 -19.72 -19.22
CA PRO A 253 -12.23 -19.47 -20.54
C PRO A 253 -11.50 -18.41 -21.37
N LEU A 254 -10.48 -17.73 -20.83
CA LEU A 254 -9.76 -16.63 -21.48
C LEU A 254 -8.43 -17.08 -22.13
N ASN A 255 -8.10 -18.39 -22.08
CA ASN A 255 -6.91 -18.98 -22.70
C ASN A 255 -7.27 -19.83 -23.92
#